data_3a345277dec2925ee92518551190139a
#
_entry.id   3a345277dec2925ee92518551190139a
#
_cell.length_a   1.000
_cell.length_b   1.000
_cell.length_c   1.000
_cell.angle_alpha   90.00
_cell.angle_beta   90.00
_cell.angle_gamma   90.00
#
_symmetry.space_group_name_H-M   'P 1'
#
loop_
_entity.id
_entity.type
_entity.pdbx_description
1 polymer ?
#
loop_
_entity_poly.entity_id
_entity_poly.type
_entity_poly.pdbx_seq_one_letter_code
_entity_poly.pdbx_strand_id
1 'polypeptide(L)'
;MRRLRDDIEIDDAEARPDAVIAGTLCLMSCYTQHPVAAYADKVAANLARMAAYAAFSPELRTICARLARQWDAIRAEAHAHASTGKSAGDERLLH
;
A
#
# COMPACT_ATOMS: atom_id res chain seq x y z
N MET A 1 7.56 5.37 23.00
CA MET A 1 7.19 6.37 22.08
C MET A 1 7.21 5.96 20.65
N ARG A 2 8.20 5.27 20.26
CA ARG A 2 8.25 4.81 18.88
C ARG A 2 7.15 3.93 18.52
N ARG A 3 6.80 3.05 19.38
CA ARG A 3 5.75 2.16 19.19
C ARG A 3 4.45 2.87 19.10
N LEU A 4 4.35 3.93 19.86
CA LEU A 4 3.20 4.78 19.80
C LEU A 4 3.03 5.39 18.44
N ARG A 5 4.14 5.58 17.74
CA ARG A 5 4.07 6.17 16.44
C ARG A 5 3.26 5.33 15.49
N ASP A 6 3.42 4.01 15.54
CA ASP A 6 2.63 3.15 14.70
C ASP A 6 1.17 3.18 15.07
N ASP A 7 0.89 3.19 16.37
CA ASP A 7 -0.48 3.30 16.81
C ASP A 7 -1.06 4.63 16.42
N ILE A 8 -0.27 5.67 16.51
CA ILE A 8 -0.70 7.00 16.15
C ILE A 8 -1.04 7.06 14.67
N GLU A 9 -0.33 6.34 13.84
CA GLU A 9 -0.64 6.34 12.44
C GLU A 9 -2.04 5.83 12.17
N ILE A 10 -2.43 4.78 12.87
CA ILE A 10 -3.77 4.25 12.72
C ILE A 10 -4.80 5.23 13.22
N ASP A 11 -4.53 5.85 14.36
CA ASP A 11 -5.42 6.85 14.91
C ASP A 11 -5.45 8.08 14.03
N ASP A 12 -4.29 8.44 13.48
CA ASP A 12 -4.20 9.58 12.60
C ASP A 12 -5.04 9.41 11.37
N ALA A 13 -5.30 8.17 10.97
CA ALA A 13 -6.15 7.94 9.82
C ALA A 13 -7.49 8.63 10.00
N GLU A 14 -7.93 8.81 11.23
CA GLU A 14 -9.21 9.45 11.46
C GLU A 14 -9.06 10.90 11.84
N ALA A 15 -8.01 11.23 12.57
CA ALA A 15 -7.82 12.59 13.04
C ALA A 15 -7.06 13.45 12.05
N ARG A 16 -6.22 12.85 11.25
CA ARG A 16 -5.36 13.58 10.31
C ARG A 16 -5.33 12.89 8.96
N PRO A 17 -6.40 13.04 8.22
CA PRO A 17 -6.49 12.34 6.93
C PRO A 17 -5.40 12.73 5.94
N ASP A 18 -4.91 13.96 6.00
CA ASP A 18 -3.85 14.36 5.09
C ASP A 18 -2.55 13.63 5.40
N ALA A 19 -2.33 13.22 6.64
CA ALA A 19 -1.15 12.45 6.97
C ALA A 19 -1.22 11.08 6.33
N VAL A 20 -2.40 10.48 6.29
CA VAL A 20 -2.58 9.19 5.65
C VAL A 20 -2.36 9.31 4.15
N ILE A 21 -2.89 10.37 3.57
CA ILE A 21 -2.69 10.61 2.15
C ILE A 21 -1.20 10.77 1.85
N ALA A 22 -0.52 11.59 2.63
CA ALA A 22 0.90 11.82 2.42
C ALA A 22 1.69 10.53 2.56
N GLY A 23 1.38 9.74 3.58
CA GLY A 23 2.06 8.47 3.79
C GLY A 23 1.84 7.51 2.65
N THR A 24 0.61 7.49 2.13
CA THR A 24 0.29 6.62 1.02
C THR A 24 1.05 7.03 -0.24
N LEU A 25 1.13 8.33 -0.50
CA LEU A 25 1.89 8.80 -1.64
C LEU A 25 3.36 8.45 -1.51
N CYS A 26 3.90 8.56 -0.30
CA CYS A 26 5.28 8.15 -0.07
C CYS A 26 5.48 6.67 -0.33
N LEU A 27 4.54 5.85 0.11
CA LEU A 27 4.65 4.41 -0.11
C LEU A 27 4.58 4.08 -1.59
N MET A 28 3.74 4.78 -2.33
CA MET A 28 3.68 4.59 -3.77
C MET A 28 5.01 4.92 -4.41
N SER A 29 5.61 6.01 -3.97
CA SER A 29 6.91 6.42 -4.47
C SER A 29 7.98 5.39 -4.13
N CYS A 30 7.93 4.87 -2.91
CA CYS A 30 8.87 3.82 -2.50
C CYS A 30 8.72 2.60 -3.39
N TYR A 31 7.48 2.24 -3.70
CA TYR A 31 7.23 1.06 -4.50
C TYR A 31 7.82 1.22 -5.91
N THR A 32 7.76 2.42 -6.47
CA THR A 32 8.31 2.62 -7.79
C THR A 32 9.82 2.46 -7.81
N GLN A 33 10.46 2.71 -6.68
CA GLN A 33 11.91 2.57 -6.59
C GLN A 33 12.32 1.18 -6.15
N HIS A 34 11.53 0.57 -5.28
CA HIS A 34 11.78 -0.77 -4.77
C HIS A 34 10.46 -1.51 -4.74
N PRO A 35 10.11 -2.17 -5.84
CA PRO A 35 8.77 -2.79 -5.95
C PRO A 35 8.65 -4.06 -5.12
N VAL A 36 8.63 -3.89 -3.81
CA VAL A 36 8.43 -5.02 -2.91
C VAL A 36 6.98 -5.08 -2.49
N ALA A 37 6.49 -6.30 -2.31
CA ALA A 37 5.09 -6.54 -2.03
C ALA A 37 4.62 -5.85 -0.77
N ALA A 38 5.50 -5.71 0.21
CA ALA A 38 5.11 -5.08 1.48
C ALA A 38 4.64 -3.65 1.27
N TYR A 39 5.28 -2.90 0.38
CA TYR A 39 4.84 -1.54 0.10
C TYR A 39 3.47 -1.54 -0.58
N ALA A 40 3.30 -2.45 -1.55
CA ALA A 40 2.02 -2.52 -2.26
C ALA A 40 0.90 -2.91 -1.31
N ASP A 41 1.17 -3.81 -0.37
CA ASP A 41 0.19 -4.20 0.63
C ASP A 41 -0.28 -2.99 1.43
N LYS A 42 0.66 -2.18 1.86
CA LYS A 42 0.31 -1.02 2.67
C LYS A 42 -0.44 0.02 1.87
N VAL A 43 -0.05 0.22 0.62
CA VAL A 43 -0.76 1.16 -0.23
C VAL A 43 -2.20 0.72 -0.41
N ALA A 44 -2.40 -0.56 -0.74
CA ALA A 44 -3.75 -1.07 -0.95
C ALA A 44 -4.60 -0.91 0.32
N ALA A 45 -4.03 -1.24 1.47
CA ALA A 45 -4.76 -1.14 2.72
C ALA A 45 -5.10 0.30 3.05
N ASN A 46 -4.16 1.22 2.84
CA ASN A 46 -4.43 2.62 3.10
C ASN A 46 -5.49 3.18 2.18
N LEU A 47 -5.44 2.81 0.91
CA LEU A 47 -6.44 3.28 -0.05
C LEU A 47 -7.83 2.76 0.31
N ALA A 48 -7.92 1.50 0.72
CA ALA A 48 -9.20 0.94 1.12
C ALA A 48 -9.75 1.69 2.33
N ARG A 49 -8.88 2.04 3.27
CA ARG A 49 -9.29 2.79 4.44
C ARG A 49 -9.78 4.17 4.05
N MET A 50 -9.06 4.83 3.14
CA MET A 50 -9.46 6.15 2.69
C MET A 50 -10.78 6.11 1.93
N ALA A 51 -11.03 5.02 1.20
CA ALA A 51 -12.28 4.87 0.47
C ALA A 51 -13.48 4.80 1.42
N ALA A 52 -13.23 4.37 2.65
CA ALA A 52 -14.29 4.26 3.65
C ALA A 52 -14.34 5.45 4.61
N TYR A 53 -13.45 6.41 4.44
CA TYR A 53 -13.35 7.51 5.38
C TYR A 53 -14.48 8.52 5.14
N ALA A 54 -15.36 8.63 6.10
CA ALA A 54 -16.58 9.41 5.93
C ALA A 54 -16.31 10.90 5.70
N ALA A 55 -15.20 11.39 6.24
CA ALA A 55 -14.89 12.82 6.11
C ALA A 55 -14.42 13.20 4.71
N PHE A 56 -14.01 12.23 3.91
CA PHE A 56 -13.61 12.53 2.55
C PHE A 56 -14.83 12.75 1.68
N SER A 57 -14.68 13.58 0.66
CA SER A 57 -15.76 13.80 -0.28
C SER A 57 -16.10 12.50 -1.00
N PRO A 58 -17.33 12.40 -1.51
CA PRO A 58 -17.69 11.20 -2.27
C PRO A 58 -16.77 10.97 -3.47
N GLU A 59 -16.34 12.05 -4.12
CA GLU A 59 -15.45 11.93 -5.26
C GLU A 59 -14.12 11.33 -4.85
N LEU A 60 -13.55 11.83 -3.75
CA LEU A 60 -12.28 11.30 -3.30
C LEU A 60 -12.41 9.85 -2.88
N ARG A 61 -13.49 9.51 -2.21
CA ARG A 61 -13.71 8.13 -1.79
C ARG A 61 -13.82 7.19 -2.99
N THR A 62 -14.50 7.67 -4.04
CA THR A 62 -14.63 6.87 -5.25
C THR A 62 -13.27 6.63 -5.90
N ILE A 63 -12.45 7.67 -5.95
CA ILE A 63 -11.12 7.53 -6.51
C ILE A 63 -10.29 6.57 -5.67
N CYS A 64 -10.36 6.71 -4.37
CA CYS A 64 -9.61 5.82 -3.47
C CYS A 64 -10.04 4.37 -3.65
N ALA A 65 -11.34 4.14 -3.82
CA ALA A 65 -11.83 2.78 -4.01
C ALA A 65 -11.30 2.20 -5.32
N ARG A 66 -11.26 3.02 -6.37
CA ARG A 66 -10.75 2.57 -7.65
C ARG A 66 -9.26 2.26 -7.55
N LEU A 67 -8.52 3.15 -6.90
CA LEU A 67 -7.10 2.93 -6.74
C LEU A 67 -6.82 1.72 -5.85
N ALA A 68 -7.67 1.51 -4.85
CA ALA A 68 -7.50 0.35 -3.98
C ALA A 68 -7.58 -0.94 -4.79
N ARG A 69 -8.50 -1.00 -5.72
CA ARG A 69 -8.63 -2.18 -6.57
C ARG A 69 -7.41 -2.34 -7.47
N GLN A 70 -6.91 -1.23 -8.00
CA GLN A 70 -5.71 -1.30 -8.83
C GLN A 70 -4.52 -1.78 -8.02
N TRP A 71 -4.38 -1.29 -6.81
CA TRP A 71 -3.26 -1.68 -5.98
C TRP A 71 -3.42 -3.08 -5.41
N ASP A 72 -4.67 -3.56 -5.30
CA ASP A 72 -4.88 -4.98 -4.98
C ASP A 72 -4.30 -5.87 -6.06
N ALA A 73 -4.49 -5.50 -7.31
CA ALA A 73 -3.92 -6.25 -8.42
C ALA A 73 -2.39 -6.13 -8.41
N ILE A 74 -1.88 -4.95 -8.12
CA ILE A 74 -0.45 -4.73 -8.09
C ILE A 74 0.18 -5.57 -6.96
N ARG A 75 -0.43 -5.57 -5.78
CA ARG A 75 0.13 -6.32 -4.68
C ARG A 75 0.08 -7.81 -4.94
N ALA A 76 -1.00 -8.28 -5.55
CA ALA A 76 -1.11 -9.69 -5.87
C ALA A 76 -0.03 -10.10 -6.84
N GLU A 77 0.22 -9.27 -7.83
CA GLU A 77 1.24 -9.54 -8.80
C GLU A 77 2.64 -9.45 -8.17
N ALA A 78 2.83 -8.51 -7.27
CA ALA A 78 4.10 -8.37 -6.60
C ALA A 78 4.41 -9.61 -5.76
N HIS A 79 3.39 -10.15 -5.08
CA HIS A 79 3.57 -11.37 -4.31
C HIS A 79 3.87 -12.56 -5.21
N ALA A 80 3.13 -12.67 -6.29
CA ALA A 80 3.34 -13.77 -7.23
C ALA A 80 4.73 -13.66 -7.86
N HIS A 81 5.11 -12.44 -8.19
CA HIS A 81 6.40 -12.21 -8.82
C HIS A 81 7.55 -12.55 -7.88
N ALA A 82 7.39 -12.22 -6.61
CA ALA A 82 8.41 -12.50 -5.62
C ALA A 82 8.61 -14.01 -5.49
N SER A 83 7.51 -14.75 -5.45
CA SER A 83 7.60 -16.21 -5.38
C SER A 83 8.26 -16.78 -6.62
N THR A 84 7.81 -16.31 -7.78
CA THR A 84 8.34 -16.80 -9.05
C THR A 84 9.80 -16.42 -9.18
N GLY A 85 10.13 -15.21 -8.79
CA GLY A 85 11.49 -14.75 -8.85
C GLY A 85 12.40 -15.58 -8.00
N LYS A 86 11.91 -16.00 -6.85
CA LYS A 86 12.69 -16.82 -5.97
C LYS A 86 12.97 -18.16 -6.60
N SER A 87 11.96 -18.77 -7.18
CA SER A 87 12.13 -20.05 -7.86
C SER A 87 13.06 -19.90 -9.04
N ALA A 88 12.86 -18.88 -9.83
CA ALA A 88 13.69 -18.66 -11.00
C ALA A 88 15.13 -18.43 -10.59
N GLY A 89 15.32 -17.73 -9.49
CA GLY A 89 16.66 -17.50 -8.98
C GLY A 89 17.35 -18.79 -8.63
N ASP A 90 16.62 -19.69 -8.00
CA ASP A 90 17.17 -20.97 -7.63
C ASP A 90 17.54 -21.76 -8.86
N GLU A 91 16.69 -21.74 -9.86
CA GLU A 91 16.96 -22.45 -11.09
C GLU A 91 18.20 -21.93 -11.76
N ARG A 92 18.34 -20.63 -11.79
CA ARG A 92 19.51 -20.06 -12.41
C ARG A 92 20.77 -20.44 -11.69
N LEU A 93 20.70 -20.54 -10.38
CA LEU A 93 21.85 -20.94 -9.62
C LEU A 93 22.25 -22.37 -9.94
N LEU A 94 21.27 -23.19 -10.24
CA LEU A 94 21.56 -24.57 -10.56
C LEU A 94 22.18 -24.71 -11.92
N HIS A 95 21.94 -23.78 -12.80
CA HIS A 95 22.51 -23.80 -14.10
C HIS A 95 23.93 -23.27 -14.10
#